data_da8381c511ffd82ac8c383a8543df368
#
_entry.id   da8381c511ffd82ac8c383a8543df368
#
_cell.length_a   1.000
_cell.length_b   1.000
_cell.length_c   1.000
_cell.angle_alpha   90.00
_cell.angle_beta   90.00
_cell.angle_gamma   90.00
#
_symmetry.space_group_name_H-M   'P 1'
#
loop_
_entity.id
_entity.type
_entity.pdbx_description
1 polymer ?
#
loop_
_entity_poly.entity_id
_entity_poly.type
_entity_poly.pdbx_seq_one_letter_code
_entity_poly.pdbx_strand_id
1 'polypeptide(L)'
;MMAKANRDTKVFATGGGIGSLAAAAFMIGDGGLPGANITIYEALPVLGGSLDAAGNPETGYSLRGGRMFTTDNYECTWGLFKSIPSLSDPSVSVFDETIAFNEQNKSHSLARLVDRNRAKVDVTSMGFTMKDRLELVRIAEASEEALGASRITDWLSPEFFTTKFWFMWATTFAFQPWHSAVEFKRYLHRFIKEFSRIETLAGVKRTVFNQYDSLVRPLEGWLEKHGVRFIKGCTVADQIGRAHV
;
A
#
# COMPACT_ATOMS: atom_id res chain seq x y z
N MET A 1 21.66 0.90 -19.29
CA MET A 1 21.78 -0.58 -19.26
C MET A 1 22.00 -0.96 -17.81
N MET A 2 21.04 -1.56 -17.11
CA MET A 2 21.26 -2.05 -15.73
C MET A 2 22.23 -3.23 -15.81
N ALA A 3 23.22 -3.26 -14.92
CA ALA A 3 24.14 -4.39 -14.81
C ALA A 3 23.31 -5.61 -14.38
N LYS A 4 23.33 -6.69 -15.17
CA LYS A 4 22.68 -7.94 -14.79
C LYS A 4 23.33 -8.46 -13.51
N ALA A 5 22.51 -8.90 -12.56
CA ALA A 5 23.01 -9.53 -11.33
C ALA A 5 23.91 -10.72 -11.68
N ASN A 6 24.97 -10.92 -10.89
CA ASN A 6 25.75 -12.15 -11.00
C ASN A 6 24.85 -13.34 -10.68
N ARG A 7 24.72 -14.27 -11.62
CA ARG A 7 23.85 -15.45 -11.49
C ARG A 7 24.17 -16.35 -10.30
N ASP A 8 25.36 -16.23 -9.75
CA ASP A 8 25.80 -16.99 -8.56
C ASP A 8 25.47 -16.32 -7.24
N THR A 9 24.95 -15.07 -7.30
CA THR A 9 24.58 -14.33 -6.09
C THR A 9 23.48 -15.09 -5.34
N LYS A 10 23.69 -15.31 -4.04
CA LYS A 10 22.68 -15.85 -3.13
C LYS A 10 22.00 -14.69 -2.38
N VAL A 11 20.69 -14.76 -2.27
CA VAL A 11 19.87 -13.77 -1.58
C VAL A 11 19.16 -14.44 -0.40
N PHE A 12 19.27 -13.80 0.76
CA PHE A 12 18.57 -14.19 1.98
C PHE A 12 17.74 -12.99 2.43
N ALA A 13 16.42 -13.11 2.35
CA ALA A 13 15.50 -12.07 2.80
C ALA A 13 14.90 -12.46 4.15
N THR A 14 14.77 -11.48 5.04
CA THR A 14 14.15 -11.65 6.35
C THR A 14 12.77 -11.01 6.39
N GLY A 15 11.77 -11.79 6.80
CA GLY A 15 10.37 -11.43 6.78
C GLY A 15 9.72 -11.72 5.42
N GLY A 16 8.63 -12.50 5.44
CA GLY A 16 7.85 -12.91 4.26
C GLY A 16 6.73 -11.92 3.90
N GLY A 17 6.89 -10.64 4.24
CA GLY A 17 5.94 -9.59 3.87
C GLY A 17 5.98 -9.26 2.38
N ILE A 18 5.00 -8.49 1.90
CA ILE A 18 4.86 -8.14 0.49
C ILE A 18 6.11 -7.47 -0.10
N GLY A 19 6.88 -6.73 0.72
CA GLY A 19 8.13 -6.12 0.29
C GLY A 19 9.19 -7.13 -0.14
N SER A 20 9.42 -8.17 0.67
CA SER A 20 10.38 -9.24 0.34
C SER A 20 9.90 -10.09 -0.83
N LEU A 21 8.59 -10.39 -0.90
CA LEU A 21 8.01 -11.14 -2.01
C LEU A 21 8.14 -10.37 -3.34
N ALA A 22 7.81 -9.08 -3.34
CA ALA A 22 7.97 -8.22 -4.51
C ALA A 22 9.44 -8.07 -4.92
N ALA A 23 10.34 -7.86 -3.95
CA ALA A 23 11.77 -7.77 -4.21
C ALA A 23 12.30 -9.06 -4.89
N ALA A 24 11.90 -10.23 -4.41
CA ALA A 24 12.25 -11.51 -5.03
C ALA A 24 11.76 -11.59 -6.48
N ALA A 25 10.51 -11.19 -6.73
CA ALA A 25 9.95 -11.22 -8.07
C ALA A 25 10.68 -10.25 -9.03
N PHE A 26 11.01 -9.05 -8.60
CA PHE A 26 11.79 -8.10 -9.38
C PHE A 26 13.23 -8.59 -9.62
N MET A 27 13.87 -9.22 -8.63
CA MET A 27 15.20 -9.81 -8.80
C MET A 27 15.19 -10.93 -9.86
N ILE A 28 14.11 -11.69 -9.95
CA ILE A 28 13.96 -12.72 -10.98
C ILE A 28 13.63 -12.09 -12.33
N GLY A 29 12.57 -11.28 -12.40
CA GLY A 29 12.05 -10.72 -13.65
C GLY A 29 13.01 -9.71 -14.29
N ASP A 30 13.38 -8.68 -13.56
CA ASP A 30 14.19 -7.58 -14.07
C ASP A 30 15.70 -7.86 -13.92
N GLY A 31 16.08 -8.45 -12.78
CA GLY A 31 17.48 -8.74 -12.45
C GLY A 31 18.03 -9.99 -13.12
N GLY A 32 17.17 -10.90 -13.60
CA GLY A 32 17.57 -12.18 -14.20
C GLY A 32 18.24 -13.14 -13.22
N LEU A 33 18.00 -12.96 -11.91
CA LEU A 33 18.53 -13.83 -10.86
C LEU A 33 17.74 -15.15 -10.85
N PRO A 34 18.40 -16.33 -10.80
CA PRO A 34 17.67 -17.58 -10.60
C PRO A 34 16.93 -17.60 -9.27
N GLY A 35 15.63 -17.91 -9.28
CA GLY A 35 14.85 -17.96 -8.05
C GLY A 35 15.36 -18.97 -7.02
N ALA A 36 15.98 -20.07 -7.46
CA ALA A 36 16.66 -21.04 -6.61
C ALA A 36 17.80 -20.45 -5.76
N ASN A 37 18.27 -19.26 -6.11
CA ASN A 37 19.26 -18.53 -5.32
C ASN A 37 18.65 -17.64 -4.22
N ILE A 38 17.31 -17.56 -4.17
CA ILE A 38 16.61 -16.71 -3.21
C ILE A 38 15.98 -17.57 -2.12
N THR A 39 16.24 -17.21 -0.88
CA THR A 39 15.60 -17.81 0.30
C THR A 39 14.97 -16.72 1.13
N ILE A 40 13.70 -16.90 1.49
CA ILE A 40 12.94 -15.96 2.34
C ILE A 40 12.62 -16.67 3.67
N TYR A 41 13.02 -16.05 4.77
CA TYR A 41 12.75 -16.51 6.13
C TYR A 41 11.55 -15.75 6.71
N GLU A 42 10.59 -16.47 7.28
CA GLU A 42 9.41 -15.88 7.92
C GLU A 42 9.16 -16.52 9.27
N ALA A 43 8.94 -15.70 10.28
CA ALA A 43 8.69 -16.17 11.66
C ALA A 43 7.31 -16.83 11.81
N LEU A 44 6.34 -16.40 11.01
CA LEU A 44 4.98 -16.93 11.04
C LEU A 44 4.82 -18.13 10.09
N PRO A 45 3.77 -18.94 10.27
CA PRO A 45 3.44 -20.04 9.36
C PRO A 45 2.88 -19.57 8.02
N VAL A 46 2.50 -18.29 7.91
CA VAL A 46 1.92 -17.66 6.70
C VAL A 46 2.76 -16.47 6.25
N LEU A 47 2.81 -16.25 4.94
CA LEU A 47 3.45 -15.07 4.35
C LEU A 47 2.47 -13.88 4.30
N GLY A 48 2.94 -12.74 3.83
CA GLY A 48 2.12 -11.55 3.57
C GLY A 48 2.32 -10.42 4.56
N GLY A 49 2.83 -10.69 5.76
CA GLY A 49 3.06 -9.67 6.78
C GLY A 49 1.76 -8.92 7.12
N SER A 50 1.71 -7.60 6.87
CA SER A 50 0.49 -6.81 7.12
C SER A 50 -0.67 -7.07 6.15
N LEU A 51 -0.44 -7.84 5.08
CA LEU A 51 -1.48 -8.30 4.15
C LEU A 51 -2.03 -9.68 4.52
N ASP A 52 -1.54 -10.29 5.60
CA ASP A 52 -2.08 -11.53 6.11
C ASP A 52 -3.57 -11.36 6.43
N ALA A 53 -4.37 -12.18 5.78
CA ALA A 53 -5.80 -12.32 6.00
C ALA A 53 -6.17 -13.80 5.90
N ALA A 54 -5.24 -14.66 6.31
CA ALA A 54 -5.43 -16.10 6.30
C ALA A 54 -6.61 -16.50 7.19
N GLY A 55 -7.30 -17.55 6.79
CA GLY A 55 -8.46 -18.06 7.48
C GLY A 55 -9.30 -18.95 6.57
N ASN A 56 -10.48 -19.28 7.02
CA ASN A 56 -11.46 -20.05 6.27
C ASN A 56 -12.89 -19.63 6.67
N PRO A 57 -13.92 -20.03 5.90
CA PRO A 57 -15.30 -19.67 6.21
C PRO A 57 -15.80 -20.15 7.56
N GLU A 58 -15.30 -21.29 8.07
CA GLU A 58 -15.75 -21.90 9.31
C GLU A 58 -15.23 -21.17 10.56
N THR A 59 -13.96 -20.72 10.51
CA THR A 59 -13.29 -20.08 11.65
C THR A 59 -13.15 -18.56 11.49
N GLY A 60 -13.48 -18.05 10.31
CA GLY A 60 -13.31 -16.64 9.94
C GLY A 60 -11.91 -16.31 9.43
N TYR A 61 -11.72 -15.04 9.12
CA TYR A 61 -10.49 -14.52 8.53
C TYR A 61 -9.84 -13.48 9.45
N SER A 62 -8.52 -13.51 9.57
CA SER A 62 -7.74 -12.52 10.30
C SER A 62 -7.38 -11.36 9.37
N LEU A 63 -7.95 -10.17 9.59
CA LEU A 63 -7.65 -8.96 8.82
C LEU A 63 -6.81 -8.00 9.66
N ARG A 64 -5.61 -7.67 9.17
CA ARG A 64 -4.71 -6.71 9.81
C ARG A 64 -4.94 -5.26 9.32
N GLY A 65 -5.93 -5.03 8.49
CA GLY A 65 -6.33 -3.73 7.97
C GLY A 65 -6.70 -3.77 6.50
N GLY A 66 -7.54 -2.83 6.09
CA GLY A 66 -7.88 -2.61 4.70
C GLY A 66 -6.78 -1.87 3.95
N ARG A 67 -6.67 -2.10 2.66
CA ARG A 67 -5.83 -1.32 1.75
C ARG A 67 -6.70 -0.78 0.64
N MET A 68 -6.46 0.47 0.28
CA MET A 68 -7.11 1.12 -0.85
C MET A 68 -6.06 1.30 -1.94
N PHE A 69 -6.37 0.85 -3.13
CA PHE A 69 -5.51 1.04 -4.29
C PHE A 69 -6.11 2.10 -5.21
N THR A 70 -5.25 2.76 -5.96
CA THR A 70 -5.61 3.57 -7.11
C THR A 70 -4.76 3.12 -8.29
N THR A 71 -5.22 3.31 -9.52
CA THR A 71 -4.43 2.96 -10.69
C THR A 71 -3.29 3.94 -10.96
N ASP A 72 -3.42 5.16 -10.46
CA ASP A 72 -2.53 6.27 -10.82
C ASP A 72 -1.23 6.34 -9.99
N ASN A 73 -1.18 5.66 -8.83
CA ASN A 73 -0.12 5.89 -7.84
C ASN A 73 0.61 4.63 -7.37
N TYR A 74 0.34 3.48 -7.96
CA TYR A 74 0.91 2.19 -7.56
C TYR A 74 1.62 1.52 -8.74
N GLU A 75 2.46 2.28 -9.45
CA GLU A 75 3.12 1.85 -10.69
C GLU A 75 3.89 0.53 -10.52
N CYS A 76 4.77 0.45 -9.53
CA CYS A 76 5.53 -0.77 -9.26
C CYS A 76 4.62 -1.94 -8.86
N THR A 77 3.59 -1.68 -8.05
CA THR A 77 2.63 -2.72 -7.64
C THR A 77 1.89 -3.27 -8.85
N TRP A 78 1.32 -2.40 -9.67
CA TRP A 78 0.59 -2.84 -10.86
C TRP A 78 1.52 -3.40 -11.93
N GLY A 79 2.74 -2.85 -12.06
CA GLY A 79 3.79 -3.40 -12.91
C GLY A 79 4.08 -4.87 -12.55
N LEU A 80 4.26 -5.17 -11.27
CA LEU A 80 4.45 -6.53 -10.77
C LEU A 80 3.23 -7.41 -11.07
N PHE A 81 2.04 -6.98 -10.65
CA PHE A 81 0.84 -7.80 -10.72
C PHE A 81 0.25 -7.99 -12.14
N LYS A 82 0.75 -7.28 -13.14
CA LYS A 82 0.53 -7.59 -14.55
C LYS A 82 1.21 -8.87 -15.00
N SER A 83 2.28 -9.29 -14.33
CA SER A 83 3.02 -10.51 -14.64
C SER A 83 2.66 -11.71 -13.77
N ILE A 84 1.87 -11.50 -12.71
CA ILE A 84 1.48 -12.56 -11.77
C ILE A 84 0.08 -13.06 -12.15
N PRO A 85 -0.08 -14.37 -12.48
CA PRO A 85 -1.38 -14.98 -12.73
C PRO A 85 -2.30 -14.89 -11.52
N SER A 86 -3.59 -14.64 -11.73
CA SER A 86 -4.57 -14.63 -10.64
C SER A 86 -4.80 -16.04 -10.07
N LEU A 87 -5.33 -16.10 -8.86
CA LEU A 87 -5.61 -17.38 -8.20
C LEU A 87 -6.85 -18.06 -8.78
N SER A 88 -7.84 -17.28 -9.20
CA SER A 88 -9.12 -17.77 -9.73
C SER A 88 -9.01 -18.21 -11.19
N ASP A 89 -8.21 -17.52 -11.99
CA ASP A 89 -7.97 -17.83 -13.39
C ASP A 89 -6.49 -17.56 -13.77
N PRO A 90 -5.67 -18.60 -13.85
CA PRO A 90 -4.26 -18.45 -14.20
C PRO A 90 -3.99 -17.89 -15.61
N SER A 91 -4.99 -17.78 -16.47
CA SER A 91 -4.86 -17.14 -17.79
C SER A 91 -4.96 -15.61 -17.72
N VAL A 92 -5.40 -15.07 -16.59
CA VAL A 92 -5.61 -13.63 -16.33
C VAL A 92 -4.63 -13.16 -15.26
N SER A 93 -4.08 -11.96 -15.43
CA SER A 93 -3.21 -11.39 -14.39
C SER A 93 -4.01 -10.88 -13.20
N VAL A 94 -3.37 -10.82 -12.02
CA VAL A 94 -3.96 -10.19 -10.83
C VAL A 94 -4.40 -8.75 -11.11
N PHE A 95 -3.62 -8.03 -11.92
CA PHE A 95 -3.98 -6.66 -12.33
C PHE A 95 -5.27 -6.65 -13.15
N ASP A 96 -5.35 -7.45 -14.22
CA ASP A 96 -6.50 -7.45 -15.14
C ASP A 96 -7.76 -7.93 -14.42
N GLU A 97 -7.67 -8.96 -13.58
CA GLU A 97 -8.76 -9.41 -12.72
C GLU A 97 -9.26 -8.29 -11.80
N THR A 98 -8.33 -7.55 -11.17
CA THR A 98 -8.69 -6.43 -10.28
C THR A 98 -9.37 -5.31 -11.06
N ILE A 99 -8.91 -4.97 -12.25
CA ILE A 99 -9.52 -3.93 -13.08
C ILE A 99 -10.93 -4.35 -13.52
N ALA A 100 -11.08 -5.54 -14.08
CA ALA A 100 -12.38 -6.06 -14.51
C ALA A 100 -13.41 -6.10 -13.36
N PHE A 101 -12.98 -6.53 -12.18
CA PHE A 101 -13.84 -6.51 -10.99
C PHE A 101 -14.32 -5.10 -10.65
N ASN A 102 -13.43 -4.11 -10.67
CA ASN A 102 -13.78 -2.73 -10.31
C ASN A 102 -14.57 -1.99 -11.39
N GLU A 103 -14.54 -2.44 -12.64
CA GLU A 103 -15.43 -1.93 -13.68
C GLU A 103 -16.89 -2.33 -13.41
N GLN A 104 -17.10 -3.53 -12.92
CA GLN A 104 -18.42 -4.05 -12.56
C GLN A 104 -18.86 -3.59 -11.15
N ASN A 105 -17.91 -3.41 -10.23
CA ASN A 105 -18.16 -3.11 -8.81
C ASN A 105 -17.49 -1.78 -8.42
N LYS A 106 -17.98 -0.68 -8.99
CA LYS A 106 -17.42 0.66 -8.76
C LYS A 106 -17.50 1.06 -7.28
N SER A 107 -16.42 1.58 -6.75
CA SER A 107 -16.39 2.15 -5.41
C SER A 107 -17.22 3.43 -5.38
N HIS A 108 -18.14 3.53 -4.43
CA HIS A 108 -18.90 4.74 -4.18
C HIS A 108 -19.34 4.78 -2.72
N SER A 109 -18.79 5.73 -1.98
CA SER A 109 -19.17 5.95 -0.59
C SER A 109 -20.47 6.74 -0.51
N LEU A 110 -21.49 6.19 0.14
CA LEU A 110 -22.80 6.85 0.32
C LEU A 110 -22.82 7.85 1.48
N ALA A 111 -21.87 7.74 2.41
CA ALA A 111 -21.68 8.64 3.53
C ALA A 111 -20.21 8.65 3.92
N ARG A 112 -19.60 9.84 3.95
CA ARG A 112 -18.20 10.01 4.36
C ARG A 112 -18.09 10.52 5.79
N LEU A 113 -19.00 11.38 6.17
CA LEU A 113 -19.08 11.92 7.51
C LEU A 113 -20.52 11.80 8.03
N VAL A 114 -20.63 11.53 9.31
CA VAL A 114 -21.90 11.48 10.05
C VAL A 114 -21.73 12.35 11.28
N ASP A 115 -22.70 13.19 11.55
CA ASP A 115 -22.69 14.05 12.73
C ASP A 115 -23.09 13.28 14.02
N ARG A 116 -23.05 13.97 15.17
CA ARG A 116 -23.45 13.41 16.47
C ARG A 116 -24.90 12.94 16.54
N ASN A 117 -25.75 13.45 15.65
CA ASN A 117 -27.16 13.06 15.55
C ASN A 117 -27.38 11.89 14.56
N ARG A 118 -26.28 11.30 14.06
CA ARG A 118 -26.28 10.24 13.04
C ARG A 118 -26.82 10.69 11.68
N ALA A 119 -26.88 11.99 11.42
CA ALA A 119 -27.25 12.51 10.10
C ALA A 119 -26.03 12.56 9.19
N LYS A 120 -26.22 12.31 7.92
CA LYS A 120 -25.17 12.44 6.91
C LYS A 120 -24.78 13.90 6.77
N VAL A 121 -23.50 14.18 6.83
CA VAL A 121 -22.95 15.52 6.54
C VAL A 121 -22.75 15.65 5.03
N ASP A 122 -23.22 16.75 4.46
CA ASP A 122 -22.90 17.10 3.08
C ASP A 122 -21.39 17.44 2.98
N VAL A 123 -20.67 16.69 2.15
CA VAL A 123 -19.22 16.80 1.93
C VAL A 123 -18.86 17.19 0.51
N THR A 124 -19.81 17.63 -0.29
CA THR A 124 -19.57 18.15 -1.66
C THR A 124 -18.65 19.36 -1.66
N SER A 125 -18.63 20.12 -0.56
CA SER A 125 -17.65 21.17 -0.27
C SER A 125 -16.67 20.70 0.79
N MET A 126 -15.37 20.90 0.54
CA MET A 126 -14.30 20.59 1.51
C MET A 126 -14.25 21.52 2.72
N GLY A 127 -14.97 22.64 2.66
CA GLY A 127 -15.04 23.63 3.74
C GLY A 127 -13.80 24.52 3.84
N PHE A 128 -13.01 24.67 2.79
CA PHE A 128 -11.80 25.49 2.79
C PHE A 128 -12.11 26.99 2.72
N THR A 129 -11.45 27.74 3.57
CA THR A 129 -11.24 29.19 3.42
C THR A 129 -10.05 29.47 2.46
N MET A 130 -9.84 30.72 2.12
CA MET A 130 -8.65 31.12 1.37
C MET A 130 -7.36 30.87 2.17
N LYS A 131 -7.39 31.05 3.50
CA LYS A 131 -6.29 30.78 4.39
C LYS A 131 -5.91 29.30 4.34
N ASP A 132 -6.87 28.38 4.43
CA ASP A 132 -6.63 26.93 4.39
C ASP A 132 -5.96 26.51 3.06
N ARG A 133 -6.39 27.10 1.94
CA ARG A 133 -5.80 26.83 0.63
C ARG A 133 -4.35 27.28 0.56
N LEU A 134 -4.02 28.47 1.07
CA LEU A 134 -2.65 28.97 1.12
C LEU A 134 -1.76 28.14 2.05
N GLU A 135 -2.27 27.70 3.18
CA GLU A 135 -1.54 26.84 4.12
C GLU A 135 -1.23 25.47 3.46
N LEU A 136 -2.20 24.88 2.74
CA LEU A 136 -1.98 23.63 2.00
C LEU A 136 -0.93 23.80 0.89
N VAL A 137 -0.97 24.89 0.14
CA VAL A 137 0.05 25.18 -0.89
C VAL A 137 1.40 25.35 -0.23
N ARG A 138 1.49 26.10 0.87
CA ARG A 138 2.76 26.31 1.59
C ARG A 138 3.40 25.00 2.04
N ILE A 139 2.63 24.07 2.59
CA ILE A 139 3.17 22.76 3.02
C ILE A 139 3.52 21.88 1.81
N ALA A 140 2.73 21.93 0.74
CA ALA A 140 2.98 21.15 -0.46
C ALA A 140 4.27 21.60 -1.19
N GLU A 141 4.57 22.89 -1.22
CA GLU A 141 5.75 23.44 -1.89
C GLU A 141 7.00 23.51 -1.02
N ALA A 142 6.87 23.42 0.32
CA ALA A 142 8.04 23.45 1.19
C ALA A 142 8.97 22.26 0.94
N SER A 143 10.29 22.48 1.01
CA SER A 143 11.25 21.38 0.90
C SER A 143 11.14 20.43 2.11
N GLU A 144 11.56 19.17 1.96
CA GLU A 144 11.54 18.23 3.07
C GLU A 144 12.52 18.65 4.19
N GLU A 145 13.62 19.33 3.85
CA GLU A 145 14.53 19.92 4.84
C GLU A 145 13.85 21.04 5.64
N ALA A 146 13.07 21.90 4.97
CA ALA A 146 12.34 22.98 5.66
C ALA A 146 11.23 22.43 6.57
N LEU A 147 10.56 21.35 6.16
CA LEU A 147 9.59 20.64 7.00
C LEU A 147 10.27 19.93 8.18
N GLY A 148 11.42 19.31 7.94
CA GLY A 148 12.24 18.66 8.96
C GLY A 148 11.44 17.72 9.87
N ALA A 149 11.58 17.88 11.19
CA ALA A 149 10.85 17.11 12.20
C ALA A 149 9.53 17.79 12.64
N SER A 150 9.05 18.81 11.91
CA SER A 150 7.84 19.54 12.29
C SER A 150 6.58 18.68 12.17
N ARG A 151 5.58 19.08 12.93
CA ARG A 151 4.25 18.48 12.94
C ARG A 151 3.33 19.19 11.95
N ILE A 152 2.24 18.56 11.59
CA ILE A 152 1.20 19.20 10.75
C ILE A 152 0.67 20.48 11.42
N THR A 153 0.51 20.46 12.75
CA THR A 153 0.07 21.62 13.56
C THR A 153 1.00 22.83 13.49
N ASP A 154 2.26 22.67 13.09
CA ASP A 154 3.20 23.78 12.97
C ASP A 154 3.03 24.52 11.63
N TRP A 155 2.26 23.97 10.72
CA TRP A 155 2.06 24.46 9.35
C TRP A 155 0.62 24.86 9.06
N LEU A 156 -0.35 24.20 9.69
CA LEU A 156 -1.78 24.40 9.47
C LEU A 156 -2.41 24.99 10.75
N SER A 157 -3.29 25.96 10.56
CA SER A 157 -3.99 26.61 11.67
C SER A 157 -5.00 25.68 12.35
N PRO A 158 -5.36 25.94 13.62
CA PRO A 158 -6.34 25.12 14.35
C PRO A 158 -7.68 24.97 13.62
N GLU A 159 -8.11 25.99 12.90
CA GLU A 159 -9.36 26.00 12.14
C GLU A 159 -9.34 24.98 11.00
N PHE A 160 -8.18 24.73 10.38
CA PHE A 160 -8.03 23.73 9.34
C PHE A 160 -8.49 22.35 9.80
N PHE A 161 -8.20 21.99 11.05
CA PHE A 161 -8.55 20.69 11.63
C PHE A 161 -10.04 20.52 11.91
N THR A 162 -10.85 21.56 11.69
CA THR A 162 -12.32 21.50 11.77
C THR A 162 -12.99 21.43 10.39
N THR A 163 -12.20 21.45 9.31
CA THR A 163 -12.72 21.36 7.94
C THR A 163 -13.26 19.96 7.61
N LYS A 164 -14.23 19.88 6.74
CA LYS A 164 -14.73 18.59 6.22
C LYS A 164 -13.62 17.81 5.51
N PHE A 165 -12.72 18.50 4.82
CA PHE A 165 -11.54 17.90 4.21
C PHE A 165 -10.69 17.17 5.24
N TRP A 166 -10.35 17.83 6.36
CA TRP A 166 -9.52 17.20 7.38
C TRP A 166 -10.15 15.93 7.93
N PHE A 167 -11.45 15.96 8.26
CA PHE A 167 -12.13 14.77 8.75
C PHE A 167 -12.14 13.62 7.72
N MET A 168 -12.39 13.93 6.45
CA MET A 168 -12.32 12.92 5.39
C MET A 168 -10.89 12.39 5.20
N TRP A 169 -9.91 13.27 5.23
CA TRP A 169 -8.50 12.93 5.09
C TRP A 169 -8.00 12.07 6.25
N ALA A 170 -8.25 12.51 7.48
CA ALA A 170 -7.84 11.81 8.69
C ALA A 170 -8.46 10.41 8.79
N THR A 171 -9.72 10.26 8.42
CA THR A 171 -10.39 8.94 8.42
C THR A 171 -9.94 8.03 7.29
N THR A 172 -9.52 8.59 6.15
CA THR A 172 -9.05 7.81 5.00
C THR A 172 -7.62 7.30 5.20
N PHE A 173 -6.74 8.15 5.73
CA PHE A 173 -5.30 7.89 5.79
C PHE A 173 -4.76 7.73 7.22
N ALA A 174 -5.64 7.74 8.23
CA ALA A 174 -5.30 7.64 9.66
C ALA A 174 -4.37 8.75 10.16
N PHE A 175 -4.44 9.95 9.58
CA PHE A 175 -3.66 11.09 10.05
C PHE A 175 -4.20 11.68 11.34
N GLN A 176 -3.27 12.19 12.15
CA GLN A 176 -3.55 12.97 13.34
C GLN A 176 -2.81 14.32 13.25
N PRO A 177 -3.30 15.39 13.90
CA PRO A 177 -2.69 16.73 13.80
C PRO A 177 -1.21 16.79 14.20
N TRP A 178 -0.79 15.92 15.12
CA TRP A 178 0.60 15.83 15.59
C TRP A 178 1.52 14.96 14.75
N HIS A 179 1.02 14.37 13.65
CA HIS A 179 1.87 13.59 12.75
C HIS A 179 2.84 14.48 11.97
N SER A 180 3.84 13.85 11.35
CA SER A 180 4.88 14.52 10.59
C SER A 180 4.32 15.32 9.41
N ALA A 181 4.76 16.59 9.29
CA ALA A 181 4.43 17.43 8.15
C ALA A 181 5.00 16.90 6.83
N VAL A 182 6.18 16.26 6.86
CA VAL A 182 6.78 15.60 5.69
C VAL A 182 5.89 14.48 5.17
N GLU A 183 5.41 13.62 6.06
CA GLU A 183 4.51 12.53 5.66
C GLU A 183 3.19 13.06 5.10
N PHE A 184 2.62 14.08 5.73
CA PHE A 184 1.41 14.73 5.23
C PHE A 184 1.62 15.29 3.82
N LYS A 185 2.72 16.02 3.58
CA LYS A 185 3.10 16.50 2.24
C LYS A 185 3.20 15.38 1.22
N ARG A 186 3.91 14.29 1.55
CA ARG A 186 4.06 13.12 0.67
C ARG A 186 2.72 12.52 0.27
N TYR A 187 1.80 12.43 1.21
CA TYR A 187 0.44 11.96 0.94
C TYR A 187 -0.37 12.94 0.11
N LEU A 188 -0.25 14.26 0.36
CA LEU A 188 -0.89 15.28 -0.49
C LEU A 188 -0.48 15.12 -1.95
N HIS A 189 0.82 15.01 -2.23
CA HIS A 189 1.33 14.81 -3.59
C HIS A 189 0.86 13.48 -4.18
N ARG A 190 0.96 12.41 -3.43
CA ARG A 190 0.60 11.07 -3.90
C ARG A 190 -0.87 10.95 -4.27
N PHE A 191 -1.75 11.55 -3.49
CA PHE A 191 -3.19 11.42 -3.65
C PHE A 191 -3.87 12.68 -4.19
N ILE A 192 -3.12 13.60 -4.80
CA ILE A 192 -3.67 14.86 -5.30
C ILE A 192 -4.82 14.65 -6.29
N LYS A 193 -4.76 13.62 -7.11
CA LYS A 193 -5.81 13.27 -8.07
C LYS A 193 -7.09 12.78 -7.39
N GLU A 194 -6.99 12.30 -6.15
CA GLU A 194 -8.14 11.82 -5.37
C GLU A 194 -8.89 12.95 -4.66
N PHE A 195 -8.33 14.17 -4.60
CA PHE A 195 -9.00 15.31 -3.96
C PHE A 195 -10.38 15.58 -4.54
N SER A 196 -10.51 15.55 -5.87
CA SER A 196 -11.79 15.83 -6.56
C SER A 196 -12.86 14.74 -6.35
N ARG A 197 -12.49 13.60 -5.80
CA ARG A 197 -13.38 12.43 -5.57
C ARG A 197 -13.21 11.82 -4.18
N ILE A 198 -12.60 12.57 -3.24
CA ILE A 198 -12.45 12.13 -1.84
C ILE A 198 -13.79 11.95 -1.14
N GLU A 199 -14.81 12.68 -1.57
CA GLU A 199 -16.19 12.57 -1.08
C GLU A 199 -16.85 11.23 -1.40
N THR A 200 -16.52 10.64 -2.56
CA THR A 200 -17.12 9.39 -3.03
C THR A 200 -16.19 8.19 -2.95
N LEU A 201 -14.88 8.42 -2.84
CA LEU A 201 -13.85 7.40 -3.01
C LEU A 201 -13.93 6.66 -4.35
N ALA A 202 -14.45 7.30 -5.40
CA ALA A 202 -14.68 6.67 -6.71
C ALA A 202 -13.39 6.19 -7.40
N GLY A 203 -12.23 6.76 -7.04
CA GLY A 203 -10.93 6.32 -7.54
C GLY A 203 -10.39 5.03 -6.90
N VAL A 204 -10.94 4.65 -5.75
CA VAL A 204 -10.45 3.50 -4.98
C VAL A 204 -10.78 2.20 -5.68
N LYS A 205 -9.76 1.36 -5.84
CA LYS A 205 -9.84 -0.01 -6.32
C LYS A 205 -9.77 -0.98 -5.16
N ARG A 206 -10.53 -2.06 -5.27
CA ARG A 206 -10.57 -3.15 -4.30
C ARG A 206 -10.20 -4.44 -5.01
N THR A 207 -9.56 -5.36 -4.28
CA THR A 207 -9.29 -6.71 -4.77
C THR A 207 -10.57 -7.55 -4.77
N VAL A 208 -10.62 -8.58 -5.60
CA VAL A 208 -11.76 -9.49 -5.72
C VAL A 208 -12.02 -10.22 -4.41
N PHE A 209 -10.96 -10.77 -3.83
CA PHE A 209 -10.96 -11.40 -2.51
C PHE A 209 -10.27 -10.50 -1.50
N ASN A 210 -10.04 -10.99 -0.29
CA ASN A 210 -9.13 -10.34 0.65
C ASN A 210 -7.72 -10.22 0.05
N GLN A 211 -6.89 -9.36 0.65
CA GLN A 211 -5.57 -9.04 0.08
C GLN A 211 -4.59 -10.21 0.12
N TYR A 212 -4.76 -11.13 1.06
CA TYR A 212 -3.94 -12.33 1.13
C TYR A 212 -4.21 -13.23 -0.07
N ASP A 213 -5.48 -13.53 -0.35
CA ASP A 213 -5.87 -14.41 -1.46
C ASP A 213 -5.68 -13.74 -2.83
N SER A 214 -5.89 -12.42 -2.92
CA SER A 214 -5.76 -11.72 -4.21
C SER A 214 -4.33 -11.34 -4.58
N LEU A 215 -3.43 -11.13 -3.62
CA LEU A 215 -2.09 -10.60 -3.86
C LEU A 215 -0.99 -11.53 -3.36
N VAL A 216 -1.07 -11.98 -2.10
CA VAL A 216 0.01 -12.74 -1.47
C VAL A 216 0.11 -14.15 -2.06
N ARG A 217 -0.98 -14.90 -2.05
CA ARG A 217 -1.00 -16.29 -2.55
C ARG A 217 -0.62 -16.43 -4.02
N PRO A 218 -1.14 -15.60 -4.95
CA PRO A 218 -0.69 -15.64 -6.33
C PRO A 218 0.81 -15.40 -6.47
N LEU A 219 1.35 -14.41 -5.74
CA LEU A 219 2.77 -14.06 -5.77
C LEU A 219 3.64 -15.16 -5.12
N GLU A 220 3.23 -15.74 -3.99
CA GLU A 220 3.86 -16.89 -3.35
C GLU A 220 3.96 -18.06 -4.35
N GLY A 221 2.84 -18.45 -4.95
CA GLY A 221 2.81 -19.55 -5.91
C GLY A 221 3.64 -19.29 -7.17
N TRP A 222 3.70 -18.03 -7.63
CA TRP A 222 4.58 -17.66 -8.75
C TRP A 222 6.05 -17.78 -8.35
N LEU A 223 6.43 -17.32 -7.18
CA LEU A 223 7.80 -17.40 -6.65
C LEU A 223 8.24 -18.87 -6.44
N GLU A 224 7.37 -19.70 -5.88
CA GLU A 224 7.63 -21.15 -5.73
C GLU A 224 7.90 -21.85 -7.08
N LYS A 225 7.08 -21.54 -8.10
CA LYS A 225 7.29 -22.06 -9.46
C LYS A 225 8.63 -21.61 -10.07
N HIS A 226 9.16 -20.47 -9.64
CA HIS A 226 10.48 -19.99 -10.05
C HIS A 226 11.62 -20.50 -9.16
N GLY A 227 11.32 -21.35 -8.17
CA GLY A 227 12.31 -22.01 -7.33
C GLY A 227 12.73 -21.24 -6.08
N VAL A 228 12.02 -20.16 -5.72
CA VAL A 228 12.28 -19.44 -4.47
C VAL A 228 11.94 -20.36 -3.28
N ARG A 229 12.81 -20.38 -2.30
CA ARG A 229 12.64 -21.19 -1.10
C ARG A 229 12.11 -20.35 0.06
N PHE A 230 11.00 -20.80 0.65
CA PHE A 230 10.42 -20.22 1.84
C PHE A 230 10.74 -21.08 3.07
N ILE A 231 11.24 -20.46 4.13
CA ILE A 231 11.47 -21.10 5.43
C ILE A 231 10.58 -20.40 6.46
N LYS A 232 9.41 -20.99 6.69
CA LYS A 232 8.41 -20.49 7.61
C LYS A 232 8.66 -21.01 9.04
N GLY A 233 8.17 -20.31 10.07
CA GLY A 233 8.41 -20.65 11.48
C GLY A 233 9.86 -20.39 11.91
N CYS A 234 10.61 -19.57 11.19
CA CYS A 234 12.01 -19.27 11.41
C CYS A 234 12.20 -17.79 11.79
N THR A 235 12.52 -17.54 13.04
CA THR A 235 12.87 -16.19 13.52
C THR A 235 14.35 -15.91 13.29
N VAL A 236 14.66 -14.83 12.59
CA VAL A 236 16.02 -14.34 12.44
C VAL A 236 16.33 -13.45 13.65
N ALA A 237 17.24 -13.89 14.50
CA ALA A 237 17.60 -13.20 15.74
C ALA A 237 18.59 -12.07 15.54
N ASP A 238 19.51 -12.22 14.58
CA ASP A 238 20.55 -11.22 14.29
C ASP A 238 20.98 -11.28 12.83
N GLN A 239 21.41 -10.15 12.28
CA GLN A 239 22.01 -10.01 10.96
C GLN A 239 23.41 -9.45 11.10
N ILE A 240 24.42 -10.29 10.96
CA ILE A 240 25.81 -9.85 10.90
C ILE A 240 26.04 -9.31 9.48
N GLY A 241 26.28 -7.99 9.39
CA GLY A 241 26.65 -7.34 8.14
C GLY A 241 27.94 -7.93 7.56
N ARG A 242 28.15 -7.80 6.25
CA ARG A 242 29.38 -8.21 5.58
C ARG A 242 30.55 -7.43 6.20
N ALA A 243 31.50 -8.12 6.79
CA ALA A 243 32.76 -7.51 7.12
C ALA A 243 33.43 -7.06 5.79
N HIS A 244 33.69 -5.77 5.64
CA HIS A 244 34.57 -5.30 4.58
C HIS A 244 35.98 -5.78 4.93
N VAL A 245 36.45 -6.77 4.18
CA VAL A 245 37.86 -7.18 4.15
C VAL A 245 38.56 -6.26 3.18
#